data_4902c60ebef44368b30cd0980ccc5fa7
#
_entry.id   4902c60ebef44368b30cd0980ccc5fa7
#
_cell.length_a   1.000
_cell.length_b   1.000
_cell.length_c   1.000
_cell.angle_alpha   90.00
_cell.angle_beta   90.00
_cell.angle_gamma   90.00
#
_symmetry.space_group_name_H-M   'P 1'
#
loop_
_entity.id
_entity.type
_entity.pdbx_description
1 polymer ?
#
loop_
_entity_poly.entity_id
_entity_poly.type
_entity_poly.pdbx_seq_one_letter_code
_entity_poly.pdbx_strand_id
1 'polypeptide(L)'
;MPDATTDSNKPTTTTGARMASDQAGRLMRLATYASVTVAVVLIVTKFVAWLMTDAVSLLSTLIDSFLDAGASLLNLLAVRQALEPPDKEHRFGHGKAEPLAGLAQAAFICGSAVFLVIEAGERLFNPRTIENTAIGYAVMVLAIVLTLFLLAFQRYVVGKTGSIAITADSAHYQMDVLVNISVIVSLALVSTLGWTWADPVLALAIAVYIVWGAW
;
A
#
# COMPACT_ATOMS: atom_id res chain seq x y z
N MET A 1 -48.84 -49.43 -1.05
CA MET A 1 -48.67 -48.17 -0.32
C MET A 1 -47.44 -48.30 0.55
N PRO A 2 -46.40 -47.56 0.29
CA PRO A 2 -45.62 -46.93 1.34
C PRO A 2 -45.45 -45.44 1.07
N ASP A 3 -45.45 -44.75 2.16
CA ASP A 3 -45.50 -43.38 2.45
C ASP A 3 -44.31 -42.57 1.92
N ALA A 4 -44.64 -41.48 1.25
CA ALA A 4 -43.66 -40.50 0.78
C ALA A 4 -43.45 -39.46 1.88
N THR A 5 -42.50 -39.68 2.76
CA THR A 5 -42.04 -38.60 3.66
C THR A 5 -41.17 -37.63 2.91
N THR A 6 -41.77 -36.50 2.55
CA THR A 6 -41.10 -35.27 2.09
C THR A 6 -40.15 -34.79 3.17
N ASP A 7 -38.89 -34.92 2.93
CA ASP A 7 -37.83 -34.24 3.70
C ASP A 7 -37.73 -32.79 3.25
N SER A 8 -38.55 -31.94 3.87
CA SER A 8 -38.58 -30.49 3.68
C SER A 8 -37.77 -29.80 4.78
N ASN A 9 -36.44 -29.91 4.75
CA ASN A 9 -35.66 -28.91 5.50
C ASN A 9 -34.23 -28.76 4.99
N LYS A 10 -34.05 -27.91 3.99
CA LYS A 10 -32.70 -27.44 3.61
C LYS A 10 -32.66 -25.94 3.37
N PRO A 11 -32.65 -25.09 4.45
CA PRO A 11 -32.31 -23.69 4.30
C PRO A 11 -31.04 -23.28 5.07
N THR A 12 -30.07 -24.16 5.30
CA THR A 12 -28.89 -23.80 6.11
C THR A 12 -27.65 -23.40 5.35
N THR A 13 -27.53 -23.71 4.05
CA THR A 13 -26.34 -23.37 3.25
C THR A 13 -26.30 -21.92 2.75
N THR A 14 -27.44 -21.30 2.49
CA THR A 14 -27.51 -19.91 1.96
C THR A 14 -27.25 -18.85 3.03
N THR A 15 -27.66 -19.08 4.28
CA THR A 15 -27.42 -18.12 5.38
C THR A 15 -25.95 -18.07 5.77
N GLY A 16 -25.27 -19.22 5.86
CA GLY A 16 -23.84 -19.27 6.18
C GLY A 16 -22.96 -18.63 5.10
N ALA A 17 -23.28 -18.87 3.82
CA ALA A 17 -22.56 -18.24 2.72
C ALA A 17 -22.72 -16.71 2.66
N ARG A 18 -23.93 -16.19 2.93
CA ARG A 18 -24.18 -14.75 3.02
C ARG A 18 -23.42 -14.11 4.20
N MET A 19 -23.44 -14.74 5.38
CA MET A 19 -22.70 -14.24 6.54
C MET A 19 -21.19 -14.21 6.29
N ALA A 20 -20.65 -15.22 5.61
CA ALA A 20 -19.24 -15.24 5.22
C ALA A 20 -18.89 -14.13 4.22
N SER A 21 -19.76 -13.85 3.23
CA SER A 21 -19.56 -12.75 2.27
C SER A 21 -19.66 -11.38 2.93
N ASP A 22 -20.58 -11.18 3.87
CA ASP A 22 -20.73 -9.92 4.62
C ASP A 22 -19.52 -9.66 5.52
N GLN A 23 -18.98 -10.70 6.16
CA GLN A 23 -17.77 -10.59 6.97
C GLN A 23 -16.54 -10.26 6.10
N ALA A 24 -16.39 -10.90 4.95
CA ALA A 24 -15.34 -10.60 3.99
C ALA A 24 -15.42 -9.14 3.52
N GLY A 25 -16.60 -8.66 3.13
CA GLY A 25 -16.82 -7.29 2.72
C GLY A 25 -16.49 -6.26 3.82
N ARG A 26 -16.82 -6.56 5.09
CA ARG A 26 -16.44 -5.72 6.23
C ARG A 26 -14.92 -5.66 6.41
N LEU A 27 -14.22 -6.79 6.32
CA LEU A 27 -12.77 -6.84 6.43
C LEU A 27 -12.09 -6.03 5.31
N MET A 28 -12.57 -6.15 4.07
CA MET A 28 -12.06 -5.38 2.94
C MET A 28 -12.23 -3.87 3.15
N ARG A 29 -13.40 -3.42 3.59
CA ARG A 29 -13.65 -2.00 3.94
C ARG A 29 -12.73 -1.52 5.06
N LEU A 30 -12.57 -2.32 6.13
CA LEU A 30 -11.68 -1.96 7.24
C LEU A 30 -10.22 -1.84 6.79
N ALA A 31 -9.75 -2.73 5.91
CA ALA A 31 -8.39 -2.66 5.38
C ALA A 31 -8.16 -1.39 4.56
N THR A 32 -9.10 -1.02 3.67
CA THR A 32 -8.97 0.21 2.87
C THR A 32 -9.11 1.48 3.71
N TYR A 33 -9.96 1.48 4.75
CA TYR A 33 -9.99 2.60 5.70
C TYR A 33 -8.70 2.71 6.51
N ALA A 34 -8.11 1.59 6.90
CA ALA A 34 -6.81 1.58 7.59
C ALA A 34 -5.72 2.16 6.69
N SER A 35 -5.66 1.80 5.39
CA SER A 35 -4.71 2.36 4.42
C SER A 35 -4.84 3.88 4.32
N VAL A 36 -6.05 4.39 4.10
CA VAL A 36 -6.30 5.84 4.02
C VAL A 36 -5.92 6.53 5.33
N THR A 37 -6.25 5.92 6.47
CA THR A 37 -5.92 6.52 7.79
C THR A 37 -4.41 6.61 7.98
N VAL A 38 -3.67 5.54 7.67
CA VAL A 38 -2.20 5.53 7.76
C VAL A 38 -1.61 6.58 6.81
N ALA A 39 -2.09 6.66 5.56
CA ALA A 39 -1.63 7.67 4.61
C ALA A 39 -1.85 9.10 5.14
N VAL A 40 -3.02 9.40 5.70
CA VAL A 40 -3.31 10.72 6.29
C VAL A 40 -2.40 11.00 7.49
N VAL A 41 -2.18 10.02 8.37
CA VAL A 41 -1.26 10.18 9.52
C VAL A 41 0.15 10.46 9.04
N LEU A 42 0.63 9.77 8.01
CA LEU A 42 1.96 9.99 7.43
C LEU A 42 2.08 11.39 6.80
N ILE A 43 1.07 11.84 6.06
CA ILE A 43 1.04 13.20 5.51
C ILE A 43 1.13 14.23 6.64
N VAL A 44 0.28 14.13 7.66
CA VAL A 44 0.28 15.08 8.77
C VAL A 44 1.63 15.09 9.51
N THR A 45 2.18 13.91 9.78
CA THR A 45 3.47 13.79 10.48
C THR A 45 4.61 14.40 9.66
N LYS A 46 4.67 14.09 8.35
CA LYS A 46 5.70 14.67 7.46
C LYS A 46 5.53 16.16 7.25
N PHE A 47 4.29 16.63 7.16
CA PHE A 47 3.99 18.06 7.04
C PHE A 47 4.45 18.84 8.28
N VAL A 48 4.14 18.35 9.48
CA VAL A 48 4.60 18.97 10.73
C VAL A 48 6.13 18.96 10.82
N ALA A 49 6.75 17.83 10.48
CA ALA A 49 8.21 17.72 10.48
C ALA A 49 8.86 18.68 9.47
N TRP A 50 8.29 18.84 8.29
CA TRP A 50 8.74 19.81 7.31
C TRP A 50 8.63 21.26 7.84
N LEU A 51 7.50 21.63 8.44
CA LEU A 51 7.34 22.97 9.05
C LEU A 51 8.35 23.25 10.18
N MET A 52 8.78 22.21 10.91
CA MET A 52 9.75 22.36 11.99
C MET A 52 11.21 22.43 11.51
N THR A 53 11.52 21.86 10.34
CA THR A 53 12.91 21.69 9.87
C THR A 53 13.22 22.48 8.61
N ASP A 54 12.20 22.88 7.86
CA ASP A 54 12.30 23.49 6.50
C ASP A 54 13.16 22.65 5.53
N ALA A 55 13.28 21.34 5.79
CA ALA A 55 14.12 20.43 5.02
C ALA A 55 13.45 20.05 3.69
N VAL A 56 14.12 20.30 2.57
CA VAL A 56 13.65 19.98 1.22
C VAL A 56 13.45 18.47 1.04
N SER A 57 14.26 17.65 1.71
CA SER A 57 14.11 16.19 1.70
C SER A 57 12.78 15.73 2.30
N LEU A 58 12.31 16.38 3.39
CA LEU A 58 11.00 16.08 4.00
C LEU A 58 9.85 16.56 3.10
N LEU A 59 10.02 17.67 2.39
CA LEU A 59 9.04 18.14 1.43
C LEU A 59 8.86 17.13 0.27
N SER A 60 9.95 16.58 -0.26
CA SER A 60 9.90 15.55 -1.30
C SER A 60 9.13 14.31 -0.81
N THR A 61 9.46 13.78 0.38
CA THR A 61 8.75 12.62 0.93
C THR A 61 7.30 12.92 1.31
N LEU A 62 6.95 14.17 1.57
CA LEU A 62 5.58 14.62 1.78
C LEU A 62 4.77 14.54 0.47
N ILE A 63 5.35 14.97 -0.64
CA ILE A 63 4.72 14.87 -1.97
C ILE A 63 4.45 13.40 -2.30
N ASP A 64 5.42 12.50 -2.07
CA ASP A 64 5.22 11.06 -2.26
C ASP A 64 4.04 10.54 -1.42
N SER A 65 3.94 10.98 -0.15
CA SER A 65 2.82 10.57 0.70
C SER A 65 1.45 11.08 0.23
N PHE A 66 1.39 12.20 -0.51
CA PHE A 66 0.14 12.61 -1.16
C PHE A 66 -0.24 11.69 -2.32
N LEU A 67 0.74 11.20 -3.09
CA LEU A 67 0.50 10.22 -4.15
C LEU A 67 0.02 8.89 -3.58
N ASP A 68 0.63 8.41 -2.49
CA ASP A 68 0.23 7.20 -1.76
C ASP A 68 -1.20 7.32 -1.22
N ALA A 69 -1.57 8.48 -0.69
CA ALA A 69 -2.92 8.76 -0.23
C ALA A 69 -3.93 8.74 -1.38
N GLY A 70 -3.55 9.26 -2.54
CA GLY A 70 -4.35 9.19 -3.76
C GLY A 70 -4.59 7.75 -4.22
N ALA A 71 -3.54 6.92 -4.22
CA ALA A 71 -3.62 5.50 -4.54
C ALA A 71 -4.51 4.74 -3.54
N SER A 72 -4.35 5.00 -2.23
CA SER A 72 -5.18 4.39 -1.17
C SER A 72 -6.65 4.82 -1.26
N LEU A 73 -6.90 6.09 -1.59
CA LEU A 73 -8.27 6.60 -1.79
C LEU A 73 -8.93 5.94 -3.01
N LEU A 74 -8.21 5.81 -4.12
CA LEU A 74 -8.68 5.10 -5.30
C LEU A 74 -9.04 3.65 -4.96
N ASN A 75 -8.19 2.96 -4.21
CA ASN A 75 -8.43 1.60 -3.76
C ASN A 75 -9.66 1.50 -2.83
N LEU A 76 -9.84 2.44 -1.90
CA LEU A 76 -11.03 2.53 -1.06
C LEU A 76 -12.31 2.68 -1.89
N LEU A 77 -12.31 3.58 -2.88
CA LEU A 77 -13.46 3.80 -3.76
C LEU A 77 -13.79 2.55 -4.57
N ALA A 78 -12.78 1.91 -5.14
CA ALA A 78 -12.95 0.69 -5.94
C ALA A 78 -13.48 -0.50 -5.11
N VAL A 79 -12.95 -0.71 -3.90
CA VAL A 79 -13.46 -1.76 -2.99
C VAL A 79 -14.90 -1.46 -2.55
N ARG A 80 -15.22 -0.19 -2.27
CA ARG A 80 -16.61 0.19 -1.97
C ARG A 80 -17.53 -0.11 -3.13
N GLN A 81 -17.15 0.29 -4.35
CA GLN A 81 -17.89 0.01 -5.57
C GLN A 81 -18.04 -1.49 -5.81
N ALA A 82 -16.96 -2.27 -5.67
CA ALA A 82 -16.98 -3.72 -5.89
C ALA A 82 -17.95 -4.47 -4.95
N LEU A 83 -18.19 -3.92 -3.76
CA LEU A 83 -19.08 -4.47 -2.74
C LEU A 83 -20.54 -4.00 -2.88
N GLU A 84 -20.86 -3.16 -3.87
CA GLU A 84 -22.23 -2.76 -4.15
C GLU A 84 -23.00 -3.88 -4.85
N PRO A 85 -24.28 -4.10 -4.45
CA PRO A 85 -25.09 -5.11 -5.08
C PRO A 85 -25.41 -4.75 -6.55
N PRO A 86 -25.80 -5.75 -7.38
CA PRO A 86 -26.25 -5.50 -8.74
C PRO A 86 -27.39 -4.48 -8.81
N ASP A 87 -27.32 -3.57 -9.79
CA ASP A 87 -28.32 -2.56 -10.09
C ASP A 87 -28.92 -2.73 -11.50
N LYS A 88 -29.75 -1.77 -11.94
CA LYS A 88 -30.39 -1.84 -13.27
C LYS A 88 -29.38 -1.70 -14.41
N GLU A 89 -28.29 -0.95 -14.19
CA GLU A 89 -27.25 -0.66 -15.17
C GLU A 89 -26.17 -1.75 -15.15
N HIS A 90 -25.89 -2.31 -13.96
CA HIS A 90 -24.87 -3.32 -13.74
C HIS A 90 -25.50 -4.62 -13.19
N ARG A 91 -26.23 -5.33 -14.05
CA ARG A 91 -26.94 -6.57 -13.68
C ARG A 91 -26.04 -7.69 -13.17
N PHE A 92 -24.76 -7.70 -13.56
CA PHE A 92 -23.74 -8.66 -13.11
C PHE A 92 -22.98 -8.20 -11.85
N GLY A 93 -23.38 -7.05 -11.26
CA GLY A 93 -22.71 -6.42 -10.11
C GLY A 93 -21.45 -5.64 -10.51
N HIS A 94 -20.79 -5.08 -9.50
CA HIS A 94 -19.66 -4.16 -9.65
C HIS A 94 -18.29 -4.82 -9.35
N GLY A 95 -18.23 -6.16 -9.26
CA GLY A 95 -17.02 -6.89 -8.89
C GLY A 95 -15.78 -6.63 -9.76
N LYS A 96 -15.96 -6.12 -10.98
CA LYS A 96 -14.84 -5.73 -11.86
C LYS A 96 -14.10 -4.46 -11.42
N ALA A 97 -14.65 -3.68 -10.48
CA ALA A 97 -13.97 -2.52 -9.92
C ALA A 97 -12.70 -2.93 -9.14
N GLU A 98 -12.71 -4.10 -8.53
CA GLU A 98 -11.57 -4.60 -7.76
C GLU A 98 -10.35 -4.95 -8.63
N PRO A 99 -10.45 -5.73 -9.72
CA PRO A 99 -9.33 -5.92 -10.65
C PRO A 99 -8.84 -4.62 -11.30
N LEU A 100 -9.74 -3.66 -11.57
CA LEU A 100 -9.35 -2.35 -12.09
C LEU A 100 -8.53 -1.55 -11.08
N ALA A 101 -8.88 -1.62 -9.79
CA ALA A 101 -8.06 -1.03 -8.74
C ALA A 101 -6.68 -1.69 -8.67
N GLY A 102 -6.62 -3.02 -8.76
CA GLY A 102 -5.34 -3.74 -8.83
C GLY A 102 -4.46 -3.28 -9.99
N LEU A 103 -5.05 -3.08 -11.17
CA LEU A 103 -4.33 -2.55 -12.33
C LEU A 103 -3.85 -1.11 -12.11
N ALA A 104 -4.69 -0.25 -11.52
CA ALA A 104 -4.29 1.11 -11.19
C ALA A 104 -3.15 1.14 -10.17
N GLN A 105 -3.19 0.31 -9.12
CA GLN A 105 -2.10 0.15 -8.17
C GLN A 105 -0.81 -0.34 -8.82
N ALA A 106 -0.89 -1.32 -9.74
CA ALA A 106 0.28 -1.75 -10.50
C ALA A 106 0.88 -0.61 -11.33
N ALA A 107 0.06 0.25 -11.92
CA ALA A 107 0.54 1.43 -12.64
C ALA A 107 1.23 2.44 -11.70
N PHE A 108 0.70 2.68 -10.50
CA PHE A 108 1.36 3.50 -9.47
C PHE A 108 2.71 2.92 -9.06
N ILE A 109 2.78 1.61 -8.79
CA ILE A 109 4.03 0.91 -8.43
C ILE A 109 5.07 1.04 -9.56
N CYS A 110 4.68 0.81 -10.82
CA CYS A 110 5.56 0.99 -11.96
C CYS A 110 6.04 2.44 -12.11
N GLY A 111 5.13 3.41 -11.94
CA GLY A 111 5.47 4.83 -11.96
C GLY A 111 6.49 5.21 -10.88
N SER A 112 6.28 4.75 -9.65
CA SER A 112 7.21 4.95 -8.53
C SER A 112 8.57 4.29 -8.79
N ALA A 113 8.60 3.10 -9.39
CA ALA A 113 9.85 2.43 -9.76
C ALA A 113 10.65 3.23 -10.81
N VAL A 114 9.98 3.77 -11.84
CA VAL A 114 10.61 4.63 -12.84
C VAL A 114 11.14 5.91 -12.18
N PHE A 115 10.36 6.54 -11.32
CA PHE A 115 10.80 7.73 -10.58
C PHE A 115 12.02 7.44 -9.71
N LEU A 116 12.02 6.32 -8.99
CA LEU A 116 13.16 5.87 -8.17
C LEU A 116 14.44 5.66 -8.99
N VAL A 117 14.33 5.10 -10.20
CA VAL A 117 15.47 4.94 -11.13
C VAL A 117 16.03 6.30 -11.53
N ILE A 118 15.16 7.26 -11.88
CA ILE A 118 15.57 8.60 -12.30
C ILE A 118 16.27 9.31 -11.13
N GLU A 119 15.69 9.26 -9.95
CA GLU A 119 16.25 9.88 -8.74
C GLU A 119 17.57 9.25 -8.32
N ALA A 120 17.69 7.91 -8.36
CA ALA A 120 18.92 7.21 -8.09
C ALA A 120 20.02 7.58 -9.10
N GLY A 121 19.67 7.71 -10.39
CA GLY A 121 20.56 8.21 -11.42
C GLY A 121 21.05 9.65 -11.14
N GLU A 122 20.14 10.55 -10.79
CA GLU A 122 20.51 11.92 -10.43
C GLU A 122 21.47 11.97 -9.24
N ARG A 123 21.19 11.18 -8.19
CA ARG A 123 22.04 11.10 -6.98
C ARG A 123 23.43 10.50 -7.24
N LEU A 124 23.59 9.64 -8.24
CA LEU A 124 24.92 9.14 -8.68
C LEU A 124 25.80 10.27 -9.22
N PHE A 125 25.23 11.19 -9.99
CA PHE A 125 25.98 12.30 -10.61
C PHE A 125 26.06 13.54 -9.69
N ASN A 126 25.06 13.74 -8.87
CA ASN A 126 24.95 14.88 -7.96
C ASN A 126 24.65 14.38 -6.52
N PRO A 127 25.67 13.90 -5.79
CA PRO A 127 25.48 13.43 -4.42
C PRO A 127 24.92 14.53 -3.55
N ARG A 128 23.73 14.31 -2.96
CA ARG A 128 23.12 15.23 -2.02
C ARG A 128 23.56 14.85 -0.61
N THR A 129 23.93 15.84 0.20
CA THR A 129 24.14 15.65 1.63
C THR A 129 22.78 15.42 2.26
N ILE A 130 22.61 14.28 2.89
CA ILE A 130 21.39 13.99 3.66
C ILE A 130 21.48 14.82 4.94
N GLU A 131 20.60 15.79 5.09
CA GLU A 131 20.49 16.57 6.30
C GLU A 131 20.05 15.65 7.45
N ASN A 132 20.98 15.36 8.37
CA ASN A 132 20.78 14.52 9.53
C ASN A 132 19.97 15.27 10.60
N THR A 133 18.68 15.45 10.39
CA THR A 133 17.83 15.93 11.47
C THR A 133 17.27 14.73 12.25
N ALA A 134 17.41 14.73 13.57
CA ALA A 134 16.82 13.72 14.45
C ALA A 134 15.30 13.57 14.19
N ILE A 135 14.65 14.66 13.81
CA ILE A 135 13.23 14.70 13.42
C ILE A 135 13.00 13.86 12.16
N GLY A 136 13.83 13.98 11.13
CA GLY A 136 13.72 13.18 9.91
C GLY A 136 13.80 11.68 10.18
N TYR A 137 14.76 11.25 11.01
CA TYR A 137 14.86 9.84 11.43
C TYR A 137 13.63 9.36 12.21
N ALA A 138 13.15 10.17 13.15
CA ALA A 138 11.96 9.81 13.93
C ALA A 138 10.74 9.61 13.05
N VAL A 139 10.55 10.49 12.04
CA VAL A 139 9.46 10.39 11.05
C VAL A 139 9.60 9.14 10.19
N MET A 140 10.81 8.81 9.73
CA MET A 140 11.05 7.59 8.93
C MET A 140 10.76 6.32 9.73
N VAL A 141 11.24 6.24 10.97
CA VAL A 141 10.98 5.09 11.86
C VAL A 141 9.47 4.96 12.12
N LEU A 142 8.79 6.06 12.42
CA LEU A 142 7.34 6.07 12.61
C LEU A 142 6.62 5.59 11.35
N ALA A 143 7.02 6.07 10.16
CA ALA A 143 6.45 5.64 8.90
C ALA A 143 6.60 4.13 8.69
N ILE A 144 7.81 3.57 8.89
CA ILE A 144 8.06 2.14 8.77
C ILE A 144 7.17 1.35 9.74
N VAL A 145 7.10 1.76 11.01
CA VAL A 145 6.31 1.06 12.03
C VAL A 145 4.83 1.04 11.67
N LEU A 146 4.25 2.20 11.31
CA LEU A 146 2.85 2.29 10.92
C LEU A 146 2.55 1.45 9.67
N THR A 147 3.43 1.51 8.68
CA THR A 147 3.27 0.73 7.44
C THR A 147 3.40 -0.77 7.68
N LEU A 148 4.31 -1.22 8.56
CA LEU A 148 4.42 -2.63 8.93
C LEU A 148 3.16 -3.15 9.62
N PHE A 149 2.55 -2.36 10.54
CA PHE A 149 1.27 -2.72 11.14
C PHE A 149 0.14 -2.81 10.10
N LEU A 150 0.09 -1.86 9.18
CA LEU A 150 -0.87 -1.88 8.07
C LEU A 150 -0.68 -3.13 7.21
N LEU A 151 0.56 -3.44 6.81
CA LEU A 151 0.89 -4.64 6.02
C LEU A 151 0.49 -5.94 6.71
N ALA A 152 0.75 -6.05 8.02
CA ALA A 152 0.35 -7.22 8.79
C ALA A 152 -1.18 -7.40 8.78
N PHE A 153 -1.92 -6.30 8.94
CA PHE A 153 -3.37 -6.31 8.87
C PHE A 153 -3.89 -6.63 7.46
N GLN A 154 -3.33 -6.00 6.43
CA GLN A 154 -3.72 -6.28 5.04
C GLN A 154 -3.46 -7.73 4.64
N ARG A 155 -2.30 -8.32 5.01
CA ARG A 155 -2.01 -9.73 4.78
C ARG A 155 -3.01 -10.66 5.45
N TYR A 156 -3.43 -10.34 6.67
CA TYR A 156 -4.50 -11.07 7.34
C TYR A 156 -5.81 -11.00 6.56
N VAL A 157 -6.20 -9.81 6.08
CA VAL A 157 -7.43 -9.62 5.30
C VAL A 157 -7.35 -10.34 3.96
N VAL A 158 -6.23 -10.23 3.24
CA VAL A 158 -6.01 -10.95 1.96
C VAL A 158 -6.15 -12.47 2.16
N GLY A 159 -5.56 -13.02 3.22
CA GLY A 159 -5.67 -14.43 3.55
C GLY A 159 -7.10 -14.89 3.84
N LYS A 160 -8.01 -13.98 4.23
CA LYS A 160 -9.43 -14.27 4.50
C LYS A 160 -10.35 -14.00 3.32
N THR A 161 -10.01 -13.05 2.46
CA THR A 161 -10.91 -12.54 1.41
C THR A 161 -10.44 -12.87 0.00
N GLY A 162 -9.14 -13.07 -0.21
CA GLY A 162 -8.54 -13.21 -1.53
C GLY A 162 -8.62 -11.93 -2.39
N SER A 163 -8.84 -10.77 -1.77
CA SER A 163 -9.04 -9.50 -2.47
C SER A 163 -7.82 -9.10 -3.30
N ILE A 164 -8.02 -8.89 -4.60
CA ILE A 164 -6.99 -8.45 -5.54
C ILE A 164 -6.58 -7.00 -5.24
N ALA A 165 -7.55 -6.14 -4.95
CA ALA A 165 -7.31 -4.73 -4.65
C ALA A 165 -6.45 -4.56 -3.39
N ILE A 166 -6.76 -5.30 -2.30
CA ILE A 166 -5.96 -5.23 -1.06
C ILE A 166 -4.59 -5.88 -1.25
N THR A 167 -4.49 -6.93 -2.08
CA THR A 167 -3.20 -7.53 -2.43
C THR A 167 -2.29 -6.53 -3.12
N ALA A 168 -2.82 -5.79 -4.11
CA ALA A 168 -2.08 -4.77 -4.83
C ALA A 168 -1.69 -3.57 -3.94
N ASP A 169 -2.60 -3.11 -3.07
CA ASP A 169 -2.34 -2.06 -2.07
C ASP A 169 -1.24 -2.50 -1.08
N SER A 170 -1.29 -3.75 -0.62
CA SER A 170 -0.27 -4.35 0.23
C SER A 170 1.10 -4.43 -0.45
N ALA A 171 1.14 -4.72 -1.77
CA ALA A 171 2.38 -4.71 -2.54
C ALA A 171 2.97 -3.30 -2.63
N HIS A 172 2.15 -2.27 -2.87
CA HIS A 172 2.57 -0.87 -2.86
C HIS A 172 3.23 -0.49 -1.53
N TYR A 173 2.55 -0.67 -0.40
CA TYR A 173 3.11 -0.38 0.92
C TYR A 173 4.34 -1.23 1.27
N GLN A 174 4.46 -2.45 0.75
CA GLN A 174 5.67 -3.26 0.92
C GLN A 174 6.87 -2.61 0.24
N MET A 175 6.68 -2.01 -0.95
CA MET A 175 7.75 -1.28 -1.65
C MET A 175 8.17 -0.03 -0.86
N ASP A 176 7.24 0.72 -0.30
CA ASP A 176 7.52 1.88 0.54
C ASP A 176 8.39 1.52 1.76
N VAL A 177 8.07 0.40 2.42
CA VAL A 177 8.91 -0.10 3.52
C VAL A 177 10.31 -0.45 3.04
N LEU A 178 10.45 -1.13 1.89
CA LEU A 178 11.76 -1.48 1.33
C LEU A 178 12.59 -0.24 1.01
N VAL A 179 11.98 0.77 0.38
CA VAL A 179 12.64 2.05 0.08
C VAL A 179 13.08 2.75 1.37
N ASN A 180 12.20 2.88 2.36
CA ASN A 180 12.54 3.51 3.63
C ASN A 180 13.66 2.77 4.39
N ILE A 181 13.64 1.43 4.40
CA ILE A 181 14.72 0.62 5.00
C ILE A 181 16.03 0.84 4.24
N SER A 182 16.00 0.89 2.91
CA SER A 182 17.22 1.11 2.12
C SER A 182 17.87 2.45 2.42
N VAL A 183 17.08 3.49 2.63
CA VAL A 183 17.60 4.81 3.02
C VAL A 183 18.28 4.74 4.39
N ILE A 184 17.69 4.06 5.38
CA ILE A 184 18.32 3.89 6.71
C ILE A 184 19.63 3.10 6.59
N VAL A 185 19.65 2.01 5.80
CA VAL A 185 20.85 1.20 5.57
C VAL A 185 21.93 2.02 4.85
N SER A 186 21.55 2.77 3.82
CA SER A 186 22.44 3.67 3.09
C SER A 186 23.09 4.68 4.01
N LEU A 187 22.30 5.35 4.87
CA LEU A 187 22.81 6.28 5.87
C LEU A 187 23.80 5.64 6.83
N ALA A 188 23.52 4.43 7.30
CA ALA A 188 24.43 3.69 8.15
C ALA A 188 25.75 3.35 7.42
N LEU A 189 25.70 2.96 6.14
CA LEU A 189 26.88 2.68 5.34
C LEU A 189 27.71 3.94 5.06
N VAL A 190 27.05 5.05 4.76
CA VAL A 190 27.74 6.34 4.57
C VAL A 190 28.41 6.79 5.86
N SER A 191 27.73 6.72 7.00
CA SER A 191 28.26 7.19 8.28
C SER A 191 29.39 6.31 8.84
N THR A 192 29.36 4.99 8.60
CA THR A 192 30.35 4.05 9.16
C THR A 192 31.49 3.73 8.23
N LEU A 193 31.22 3.60 6.91
CA LEU A 193 32.19 3.16 5.90
C LEU A 193 32.55 4.26 4.90
N GLY A 194 31.87 5.41 4.92
CA GLY A 194 32.10 6.48 3.96
C GLY A 194 31.63 6.16 2.52
N TRP A 195 30.76 5.16 2.35
CA TRP A 195 30.30 4.69 1.04
C TRP A 195 29.18 5.57 0.49
N THR A 196 29.51 6.70 -0.09
CA THR A 196 28.56 7.68 -0.64
C THR A 196 27.72 7.15 -1.79
N TRP A 197 28.18 6.10 -2.48
CA TRP A 197 27.48 5.44 -3.59
C TRP A 197 26.48 4.37 -3.13
N ALA A 198 26.41 4.05 -1.83
CA ALA A 198 25.51 3.02 -1.30
C ALA A 198 24.04 3.37 -1.54
N ASP A 199 23.65 4.63 -1.36
CA ASP A 199 22.28 5.10 -1.54
C ASP A 199 21.74 4.85 -2.96
N PRO A 200 22.35 5.38 -4.03
CA PRO A 200 21.85 5.16 -5.39
C PRO A 200 21.91 3.70 -5.84
N VAL A 201 22.88 2.92 -5.36
CA VAL A 201 22.97 1.48 -5.70
C VAL A 201 21.86 0.68 -5.05
N LEU A 202 21.55 0.94 -3.77
CA LEU A 202 20.42 0.30 -3.09
C LEU A 202 19.10 0.70 -3.72
N ALA A 203 18.93 1.98 -4.07
CA ALA A 203 17.72 2.46 -4.75
C ALA A 203 17.52 1.77 -6.12
N LEU A 204 18.56 1.63 -6.91
CA LEU A 204 18.52 0.89 -8.20
C LEU A 204 18.21 -0.60 -7.99
N ALA A 205 18.81 -1.25 -7.00
CA ALA A 205 18.52 -2.64 -6.68
C ALA A 205 17.05 -2.87 -6.32
N ILE A 206 16.46 -1.95 -5.53
CA ILE A 206 15.05 -1.99 -5.19
C ILE A 206 14.18 -1.73 -6.41
N ALA A 207 14.51 -0.75 -7.25
CA ALA A 207 13.74 -0.49 -8.48
C ALA A 207 13.71 -1.73 -9.39
N VAL A 208 14.84 -2.42 -9.57
CA VAL A 208 14.91 -3.68 -10.32
C VAL A 208 14.05 -4.77 -9.66
N TYR A 209 14.11 -4.90 -8.33
CA TYR A 209 13.29 -5.86 -7.59
C TYR A 209 11.79 -5.57 -7.76
N ILE A 210 11.37 -4.29 -7.72
CA ILE A 210 9.98 -3.86 -7.93
C ILE A 210 9.51 -4.28 -9.33
N VAL A 211 10.28 -3.93 -10.37
CA VAL A 211 9.93 -4.26 -11.76
C VAL A 211 9.85 -5.77 -11.97
N TRP A 212 10.78 -6.52 -11.38
CA TRP A 212 10.77 -7.99 -11.47
C TRP A 212 9.58 -8.61 -10.73
N GLY A 213 9.21 -8.08 -9.56
CA GLY A 213 8.06 -8.56 -8.79
C GLY A 213 6.71 -8.21 -9.41
N ALA A 214 6.65 -7.20 -10.28
CA ALA A 214 5.46 -6.81 -11.03
C ALA A 214 5.22 -7.67 -12.29
N TRP A 215 6.19 -8.48 -12.68
CA TRP A 215 6.16 -9.43 -13.83
C TRP A 215 5.82 -10.84 -13.36
#